data_02e011f6d45e7a3ce6a507beed0fa133
#
_entry.id   02e011f6d45e7a3ce6a507beed0fa133
#
_cell.length_a   1.000
_cell.length_b   1.000
_cell.length_c   1.000
_cell.angle_alpha   90.00
_cell.angle_beta   90.00
_cell.angle_gamma   90.00
#
_symmetry.space_group_name_H-M   'P 1'
#
loop_
_entity.id
_entity.type
_entity.pdbx_description
1 polymer ?
#
loop_
_entity_poly.entity_id
_entity_poly.type
_entity_poly.pdbx_seq_one_letter_code
_entity_poly.pdbx_strand_id
1 'polypeptide(L)'
;MRKIIVMAEEGELSLLDKAKEQLGLDLRDAQLIYTGVGAINIIRSLAGLDRDAEVYNIGYVGSANFEIGTWVEVTEVRLNHPNVTYPEPELQLSPITNHQSPITNHQSPIIKSVCYTNTDFVLASDYKDCPFDMELAFSASLGFKQLHSRKYVSDNLSLHTYHDLTHGVE
;
A
#
# COMPACT_ATOMS: atom_id res chain seq x y z
N MET A 1 9.12 11.25 -16.99
CA MET A 1 9.52 10.38 -15.87
C MET A 1 8.69 9.10 -15.99
N ARG A 2 9.31 7.94 -15.81
CA ARG A 2 8.61 6.64 -15.92
C ARG A 2 7.75 6.42 -14.70
N LYS A 3 6.46 6.16 -14.88
CA LYS A 3 5.55 5.79 -13.80
C LYS A 3 5.45 4.27 -13.71
N ILE A 4 5.48 3.76 -12.50
CA ILE A 4 5.39 2.33 -12.20
C ILE A 4 4.33 2.12 -11.12
N ILE A 5 3.39 1.22 -11.37
CA ILE A 5 2.44 0.74 -10.39
C ILE A 5 2.96 -0.58 -9.86
N VAL A 6 3.03 -0.70 -8.56
CA VAL A 6 3.46 -1.93 -7.87
C VAL A 6 2.29 -2.46 -7.06
N MET A 7 1.94 -3.72 -7.31
CA MET A 7 0.92 -4.48 -6.59
C MET A 7 1.49 -5.84 -6.21
N ALA A 8 1.01 -6.42 -5.11
CA ALA A 8 1.49 -7.72 -4.69
C ALA A 8 0.97 -8.84 -5.61
N GLU A 9 -0.31 -8.82 -5.91
CA GLU A 9 -0.98 -9.90 -6.66
C GLU A 9 -1.95 -9.39 -7.72
N GLU A 10 -2.22 -10.22 -8.72
CA GLU A 10 -3.19 -9.92 -9.78
C GLU A 10 -4.61 -9.70 -9.23
N GLY A 11 -4.96 -10.36 -8.13
CA GLY A 11 -6.23 -10.18 -7.43
C GLY A 11 -6.48 -8.75 -6.93
N GLU A 12 -5.43 -7.93 -6.78
CA GLU A 12 -5.52 -6.52 -6.41
C GLU A 12 -5.87 -5.59 -7.58
N LEU A 13 -5.94 -6.09 -8.82
CA LEU A 13 -6.14 -5.26 -10.03
C LEU A 13 -7.39 -4.39 -9.96
N SER A 14 -8.46 -4.88 -9.33
CA SER A 14 -9.69 -4.11 -9.13
C SER A 14 -9.48 -2.81 -8.31
N LEU A 15 -8.41 -2.74 -7.51
CA LEU A 15 -8.06 -1.52 -6.79
C LEU A 15 -7.63 -0.39 -7.72
N LEU A 16 -7.10 -0.67 -8.91
CA LEU A 16 -6.74 0.39 -9.86
C LEU A 16 -7.96 1.16 -10.34
N ASP A 17 -9.06 0.47 -10.63
CA ASP A 17 -10.28 1.12 -11.05
C ASP A 17 -10.90 1.92 -9.90
N LYS A 18 -10.92 1.35 -8.69
CA LYS A 18 -11.31 2.09 -7.48
C LYS A 18 -10.44 3.32 -7.23
N ALA A 19 -9.12 3.20 -7.39
CA ALA A 19 -8.20 4.32 -7.21
C ALA A 19 -8.43 5.44 -8.23
N LYS A 20 -8.70 5.10 -9.49
CA LYS A 20 -9.06 6.08 -10.52
C LYS A 20 -10.36 6.80 -10.19
N GLU A 21 -11.41 6.04 -9.83
CA GLU A 21 -12.74 6.59 -9.58
C GLU A 21 -12.80 7.39 -8.28
N GLN A 22 -12.22 6.87 -7.20
CA GLN A 22 -12.39 7.40 -5.85
C GLN A 22 -11.29 8.39 -5.46
N LEU A 23 -10.10 8.30 -6.04
CA LEU A 23 -8.95 9.15 -5.71
C LEU A 23 -8.52 10.07 -6.87
N GLY A 24 -9.08 9.88 -8.06
CA GLY A 24 -8.72 10.65 -9.24
C GLY A 24 -7.26 10.44 -9.70
N LEU A 25 -6.67 9.28 -9.44
CA LEU A 25 -5.30 8.98 -9.85
C LEU A 25 -5.23 8.74 -11.36
N ASP A 26 -4.38 9.50 -12.05
CA ASP A 26 -4.07 9.27 -13.46
C ASP A 26 -2.82 8.40 -13.61
N LEU A 27 -3.07 7.12 -13.86
CA LEU A 27 -2.05 6.08 -13.99
C LEU A 27 -2.04 5.45 -15.39
N ARG A 28 -2.60 6.13 -16.42
CA ARG A 28 -2.80 5.55 -17.76
C ARG A 28 -1.54 5.06 -18.44
N ASP A 29 -0.43 5.77 -18.27
CA ASP A 29 0.85 5.44 -18.91
C ASP A 29 1.82 4.72 -17.96
N ALA A 30 1.34 4.24 -16.84
CA ALA A 30 2.17 3.56 -15.86
C ALA A 30 2.37 2.09 -16.23
N GLN A 31 3.58 1.61 -16.04
CA GLN A 31 3.88 0.17 -16.13
C GLN A 31 3.39 -0.53 -14.87
N LEU A 32 2.58 -1.57 -15.01
CA LEU A 32 2.14 -2.41 -13.91
C LEU A 32 3.14 -3.54 -13.66
N ILE A 33 3.51 -3.73 -12.40
CA ILE A 33 4.39 -4.82 -11.93
C ILE A 33 3.69 -5.54 -10.78
N TYR A 34 3.48 -6.84 -10.93
CA TYR A 34 3.12 -7.73 -9.82
C TYR A 34 4.39 -8.28 -9.20
N THR A 35 4.58 -8.02 -7.93
CA THR A 35 5.80 -8.42 -7.22
C THR A 35 5.72 -9.81 -6.59
N GLY A 36 4.53 -10.24 -6.22
CA GLY A 36 4.31 -11.29 -5.24
C GLY A 36 4.40 -10.75 -3.81
N VAL A 37 3.91 -11.53 -2.87
CA VAL A 37 3.87 -11.18 -1.44
C VAL A 37 5.24 -11.37 -0.78
N GLY A 38 5.61 -10.45 0.10
CA GLY A 38 6.76 -10.56 0.99
C GLY A 38 8.10 -10.03 0.43
N ALA A 39 9.07 -9.91 1.32
CA ALA A 39 10.34 -9.21 1.10
C ALA A 39 11.14 -9.71 -0.11
N ILE A 40 11.28 -11.03 -0.25
CA ILE A 40 12.11 -11.63 -1.32
C ILE A 40 11.52 -11.31 -2.69
N ASN A 41 10.21 -11.42 -2.83
CA ASN A 41 9.52 -11.15 -4.09
C ASN A 41 9.63 -9.67 -4.47
N ILE A 42 9.49 -8.76 -3.51
CA ILE A 42 9.68 -7.33 -3.71
C ILE A 42 11.10 -7.04 -4.20
N ILE A 43 12.12 -7.55 -3.53
CA ILE A 43 13.52 -7.31 -3.91
C ILE A 43 13.78 -7.85 -5.32
N ARG A 44 13.38 -9.07 -5.63
CA ARG A 44 13.58 -9.68 -6.96
C ARG A 44 12.92 -8.87 -8.08
N SER A 45 11.73 -8.33 -7.83
CA SER A 45 10.94 -7.61 -8.82
C SER A 45 11.39 -6.17 -9.01
N LEU A 46 11.83 -5.50 -7.95
CA LEU A 46 12.06 -4.05 -7.96
C LEU A 46 13.54 -3.63 -7.86
N ALA A 47 14.45 -4.52 -7.45
CA ALA A 47 15.85 -4.13 -7.22
C ALA A 47 16.57 -3.59 -8.45
N GLY A 48 16.22 -4.06 -9.64
CA GLY A 48 16.81 -3.63 -10.92
C GLY A 48 16.17 -2.38 -11.54
N LEU A 49 15.13 -1.80 -10.91
CA LEU A 49 14.45 -0.63 -11.46
C LEU A 49 15.23 0.65 -11.21
N ASP A 50 15.04 1.62 -12.11
CA ASP A 50 15.58 2.96 -11.97
C ASP A 50 15.02 3.65 -10.72
N ARG A 51 15.91 4.18 -9.87
CA ARG A 51 15.53 4.89 -8.63
C ARG A 51 14.90 6.26 -8.88
N ASP A 52 15.02 6.80 -10.10
CA ASP A 52 14.36 8.03 -10.52
C ASP A 52 12.93 7.79 -11.05
N ALA A 53 12.49 6.54 -11.15
CA ALA A 53 11.10 6.23 -11.49
C ALA A 53 10.16 6.71 -10.39
N GLU A 54 8.98 7.17 -10.80
CA GLU A 54 7.87 7.49 -9.90
C GLU A 54 7.06 6.21 -9.62
N VAL A 55 7.13 5.71 -8.40
CA VAL A 55 6.54 4.43 -8.01
C VAL A 55 5.27 4.64 -7.19
N TYR A 56 4.20 3.98 -7.58
CA TYR A 56 2.92 3.93 -6.87
C TYR A 56 2.69 2.52 -6.34
N ASN A 57 2.79 2.33 -5.04
CA ASN A 57 2.41 1.10 -4.38
C ASN A 57 0.92 1.16 -4.05
N ILE A 58 0.14 0.27 -4.63
CA ILE A 58 -1.30 0.16 -4.42
C ILE A 58 -1.59 -1.26 -3.97
N GLY A 59 -2.35 -1.42 -2.89
CA GLY A 59 -2.65 -2.74 -2.35
C GLY A 59 -3.58 -2.70 -1.15
N TYR A 60 -3.85 -3.86 -0.61
CA TYR A 60 -4.68 -4.04 0.58
C TYR A 60 -3.88 -3.88 1.88
N VAL A 61 -4.58 -3.49 2.95
CA VAL A 61 -4.08 -3.47 4.33
C VAL A 61 -5.16 -3.94 5.29
N GLY A 62 -4.73 -4.57 6.39
CA GLY A 62 -5.57 -4.79 7.56
C GLY A 62 -5.42 -3.65 8.57
N SER A 63 -6.47 -3.33 9.33
CA SER A 63 -6.41 -2.39 10.44
C SER A 63 -7.46 -2.69 11.48
N ALA A 64 -7.09 -2.59 12.77
CA ALA A 64 -8.04 -2.88 13.85
C ALA A 64 -9.19 -1.85 13.92
N ASN A 65 -8.89 -0.57 13.69
CA ASN A 65 -9.85 0.52 13.91
C ASN A 65 -10.30 1.24 12.63
N PHE A 66 -9.57 1.13 11.53
CA PHE A 66 -10.00 1.78 10.30
C PHE A 66 -11.15 0.98 9.66
N GLU A 67 -12.15 1.70 9.18
CA GLU A 67 -13.29 1.10 8.51
C GLU A 67 -12.88 0.41 7.20
N ILE A 68 -13.38 -0.81 6.97
CA ILE A 68 -13.19 -1.54 5.71
C ILE A 68 -13.73 -0.69 4.56
N GLY A 69 -12.98 -0.60 3.47
CA GLY A 69 -13.32 0.25 2.34
C GLY A 69 -12.73 1.66 2.39
N THR A 70 -11.98 1.99 3.45
CA THR A 70 -11.30 3.28 3.57
C THR A 70 -9.99 3.28 2.81
N TRP A 71 -9.68 4.39 2.13
CA TRP A 71 -8.37 4.62 1.54
C TRP A 71 -7.41 5.26 2.55
N VAL A 72 -6.19 4.75 2.57
CA VAL A 72 -5.09 5.26 3.41
C VAL A 72 -3.96 5.76 2.52
N GLU A 73 -3.58 7.03 2.67
CA GLU A 73 -2.30 7.54 2.19
C GLU A 73 -1.25 7.23 3.23
N VAL A 74 -0.29 6.39 2.88
CA VAL A 74 0.82 6.09 3.77
C VAL A 74 1.86 7.19 3.66
N THR A 75 2.15 7.86 4.78
CA THR A 75 3.14 8.94 4.86
C THR A 75 4.49 8.46 5.37
N GLU A 76 4.49 7.39 6.14
CA GLU A 76 5.66 6.75 6.72
C GLU A 76 5.41 5.26 6.83
N VAL A 77 6.44 4.45 6.64
CA VAL A 77 6.36 3.01 6.85
C VAL A 77 7.44 2.55 7.82
N ARG A 78 7.10 1.59 8.65
CA ARG A 78 8.00 0.94 9.61
C ARG A 78 7.92 -0.56 9.46
N LEU A 79 9.06 -1.23 9.58
CA LEU A 79 9.08 -2.68 9.69
C LEU A 79 8.69 -3.08 11.12
N ASN A 80 7.69 -3.93 11.25
CA ASN A 80 7.23 -4.40 12.57
C ASN A 80 7.87 -5.75 12.91
N HIS A 81 8.73 -5.75 13.91
CA HIS A 81 9.34 -6.95 14.48
C HIS A 81 8.88 -7.13 15.93
N PRO A 82 7.93 -8.00 16.21
CA PRO A 82 7.34 -8.12 17.54
C PRO A 82 8.33 -8.56 18.64
N ASN A 83 9.48 -9.13 18.26
CA ASN A 83 10.43 -9.72 19.20
C ASN A 83 11.82 -9.08 19.15
N VAL A 84 12.02 -7.99 18.44
CA VAL A 84 13.35 -7.39 18.24
C VAL A 84 13.25 -5.87 18.32
N THR A 85 13.89 -5.30 19.31
CA THR A 85 14.07 -3.84 19.46
C THR A 85 15.32 -3.40 18.70
N TYR A 86 15.25 -3.36 17.36
CA TYR A 86 16.22 -2.59 16.60
C TYR A 86 15.67 -1.17 16.39
N PRO A 87 16.54 -0.15 16.37
CA PRO A 87 16.13 1.13 15.83
C PRO A 87 15.86 0.95 14.32
N GLU A 88 14.61 0.69 13.99
CA GLU A 88 14.17 0.58 12.61
C GLU A 88 14.22 1.97 11.96
N PRO A 89 14.77 2.09 10.75
CA PRO A 89 14.72 3.35 10.04
C PRO A 89 13.26 3.71 9.75
N GLU A 90 12.90 4.92 10.09
CA GLU A 90 11.64 5.51 9.64
C GLU A 90 11.79 5.84 8.17
N LEU A 91 10.98 5.19 7.31
CA LEU A 91 11.00 5.38 5.88
C LEU A 91 9.86 6.31 5.48
N GLN A 92 10.20 7.54 5.10
CA GLN A 92 9.24 8.53 4.65
C GLN A 92 8.82 8.28 3.19
N LEU A 93 7.54 8.42 2.91
CA LEU A 93 6.99 8.32 1.57
C LEU A 93 6.65 9.69 1.01
N SER A 94 6.73 9.80 -0.30
CA SER A 94 6.34 11.01 -1.00
C SER A 94 4.81 11.18 -0.97
N PRO A 95 4.29 12.37 -0.62
CA PRO A 95 2.86 12.61 -0.72
C PRO A 95 2.42 12.56 -2.19
N ILE A 96 1.23 12.04 -2.44
CA ILE A 96 0.62 12.16 -3.76
C ILE A 96 0.07 13.59 -3.87
N THR A 97 0.74 14.40 -4.67
CA THR A 97 0.20 15.71 -5.04
C THR A 97 -0.80 15.50 -6.16
N ASN A 98 -2.08 15.68 -5.87
CA ASN A 98 -3.13 15.67 -6.88
C ASN A 98 -2.93 16.90 -7.76
N HIS A 99 -2.21 16.76 -8.87
CA HIS A 99 -2.23 17.71 -9.94
C HIS A 99 -3.48 17.44 -10.79
N GLN A 100 -4.49 18.28 -10.59
CA GLN A 100 -5.56 18.57 -11.54
C GLN A 100 -6.58 17.44 -11.83
N SER A 101 -7.33 17.03 -10.85
CA SER A 101 -8.70 16.65 -11.14
C SER A 101 -9.62 17.63 -10.41
N PRO A 102 -10.64 18.21 -11.07
CA PRO A 102 -11.63 19.00 -10.36
C PRO A 102 -12.21 18.11 -9.27
N ILE A 103 -12.31 18.66 -8.04
CA ILE A 103 -12.93 18.01 -6.89
C ILE A 103 -14.34 17.64 -7.33
N THR A 104 -14.55 16.37 -7.71
CA THR A 104 -15.89 15.84 -7.87
C THR A 104 -16.41 15.54 -6.47
N ASN A 105 -17.67 15.88 -6.18
CA ASN A 105 -18.31 15.73 -4.87
C ASN A 105 -18.44 14.26 -4.37
N HIS A 106 -17.67 13.32 -4.95
CA HIS A 106 -17.70 11.89 -4.69
C HIS A 106 -16.35 11.29 -4.30
N GLN A 107 -15.34 12.12 -3.94
CA GLN A 107 -14.06 11.58 -3.48
C GLN A 107 -14.24 10.99 -2.09
N SER A 108 -13.87 9.72 -1.94
CA SER A 108 -13.82 9.06 -0.64
C SER A 108 -12.81 9.77 0.28
N PRO A 109 -13.12 9.91 1.57
CA PRO A 109 -12.16 10.47 2.52
C PRO A 109 -10.91 9.62 2.55
N ILE A 110 -9.74 10.28 2.58
CA ILE A 110 -8.43 9.63 2.64
C ILE A 110 -7.85 9.88 4.02
N ILE A 111 -7.49 8.81 4.72
CA ILE A 111 -6.78 8.88 6.00
C ILE A 111 -5.28 8.91 5.71
N LYS A 112 -4.54 9.82 6.34
CA LYS A 112 -3.07 9.80 6.34
C LYS A 112 -2.58 9.05 7.56
N SER A 113 -1.69 8.07 7.36
CA SER A 113 -1.22 7.23 8.45
C SER A 113 0.18 6.68 8.21
N VAL A 114 0.81 6.30 9.31
CA VAL A 114 1.97 5.39 9.33
C VAL A 114 1.46 3.98 9.05
N CYS A 115 2.17 3.22 8.21
CA CYS A 115 1.91 1.81 7.96
C CYS A 115 3.00 0.95 8.59
N TYR A 116 2.62 -0.18 9.17
CA TYR A 116 3.57 -1.17 9.67
C TYR A 116 3.60 -2.37 8.72
N THR A 117 4.80 -2.67 8.21
CA THR A 117 5.03 -3.86 7.37
C THR A 117 5.47 -5.03 8.24
N ASN A 118 4.77 -6.15 8.11
CA ASN A 118 5.03 -7.40 8.79
C ASN A 118 5.50 -8.47 7.81
N THR A 119 6.17 -9.51 8.31
CA THR A 119 6.52 -10.68 7.51
C THR A 119 5.36 -11.64 7.33
N ASP A 120 4.40 -11.61 8.26
CA ASP A 120 3.23 -12.47 8.27
C ASP A 120 1.94 -11.63 8.36
N PHE A 121 0.80 -12.27 8.06
CA PHE A 121 -0.51 -11.66 8.22
C PHE A 121 -0.78 -11.33 9.69
N VAL A 122 -1.16 -10.09 9.98
CA VAL A 122 -1.41 -9.62 11.34
C VAL A 122 -2.84 -9.93 11.74
N LEU A 123 -3.01 -10.78 12.78
CA LEU A 123 -4.30 -11.13 13.34
C LEU A 123 -4.66 -10.38 14.62
N ALA A 124 -3.66 -9.77 15.27
CA ALA A 124 -3.85 -8.94 16.46
C ALA A 124 -2.68 -7.97 16.59
N SER A 125 -2.94 -6.77 17.13
CA SER A 125 -1.91 -5.78 17.41
C SER A 125 -2.33 -4.86 18.54
N ASP A 126 -1.34 -4.37 19.29
CA ASP A 126 -1.52 -3.27 20.25
C ASP A 126 -1.63 -1.91 19.54
N TYR A 127 -1.14 -1.81 18.30
CA TYR A 127 -1.30 -0.63 17.44
C TYR A 127 -2.67 -0.66 16.77
N LYS A 128 -3.59 0.20 17.24
CA LYS A 128 -4.99 0.18 16.80
C LYS A 128 -5.30 1.13 15.65
N ASP A 129 -4.62 2.27 15.59
CA ASP A 129 -4.93 3.35 14.65
C ASP A 129 -3.92 3.42 13.50
N CYS A 130 -3.53 2.27 12.97
CA CYS A 130 -2.63 2.15 11.84
C CYS A 130 -2.94 0.94 10.99
N PRO A 131 -2.61 0.97 9.70
CA PRO A 131 -2.68 -0.17 8.82
C PRO A 131 -1.44 -1.06 8.89
N PHE A 132 -1.63 -2.33 8.51
CA PHE A 132 -0.59 -3.34 8.38
C PHE A 132 -0.58 -3.90 6.97
N ASP A 133 0.61 -4.04 6.40
CA ASP A 133 0.85 -4.73 5.13
C ASP A 133 2.03 -5.71 5.24
N MET A 134 2.43 -6.31 4.12
CA MET A 134 3.53 -7.28 4.08
C MET A 134 4.66 -6.87 3.11
N GLU A 135 4.60 -5.70 2.46
CA GLU A 135 5.47 -5.36 1.33
C GLU A 135 6.10 -3.96 1.39
N LEU A 136 5.41 -2.98 1.94
CA LEU A 136 5.72 -1.57 1.71
C LEU A 136 7.08 -1.13 2.26
N ALA A 137 7.46 -1.59 3.46
CA ALA A 137 8.77 -1.25 4.03
C ALA A 137 9.93 -1.78 3.16
N PHE A 138 9.76 -2.95 2.55
CA PHE A 138 10.75 -3.53 1.66
C PHE A 138 10.88 -2.73 0.36
N SER A 139 9.76 -2.27 -0.20
CA SER A 139 9.75 -1.37 -1.35
C SER A 139 10.43 -0.04 -1.03
N ALA A 140 10.11 0.55 0.13
CA ALA A 140 10.67 1.81 0.58
C ALA A 140 12.19 1.72 0.83
N SER A 141 12.68 0.59 1.35
CA SER A 141 14.11 0.35 1.60
C SER A 141 14.98 0.33 0.34
N LEU A 142 14.37 0.16 -0.84
CA LEU A 142 15.08 0.18 -2.12
C LEU A 142 15.51 1.59 -2.56
N GLY A 143 15.03 2.64 -1.90
CA GLY A 143 15.51 4.00 -2.11
C GLY A 143 15.01 4.69 -3.38
N PHE A 144 13.77 4.42 -3.80
CA PHE A 144 13.11 5.21 -4.85
C PHE A 144 12.94 6.67 -4.39
N LYS A 145 13.30 7.64 -5.24
CA LYS A 145 13.18 9.05 -4.91
C LYS A 145 11.74 9.52 -4.78
N GLN A 146 10.84 8.87 -5.50
CA GLN A 146 9.41 9.15 -5.46
C GLN A 146 8.66 7.83 -5.31
N LEU A 147 8.38 7.47 -4.07
CA LEU A 147 7.54 6.32 -3.71
C LEU A 147 6.29 6.84 -3.03
N HIS A 148 5.16 6.59 -3.66
CA HIS A 148 3.82 6.92 -3.16
C HIS A 148 3.12 5.63 -2.76
N SER A 149 2.28 5.67 -1.73
CA SER A 149 1.46 4.52 -1.39
C SER A 149 0.02 4.91 -1.08
N ARG A 150 -0.88 4.16 -1.71
CA ARG A 150 -2.32 4.18 -1.42
C ARG A 150 -2.76 2.78 -1.08
N LYS A 151 -3.30 2.61 0.10
CA LYS A 151 -3.75 1.33 0.62
C LYS A 151 -5.26 1.36 0.86
N TYR A 152 -5.90 0.24 0.58
CA TYR A 152 -7.34 0.06 0.79
C TYR A 152 -7.55 -0.91 1.95
N VAL A 153 -8.30 -0.50 2.96
CA VAL A 153 -8.55 -1.35 4.13
C VAL A 153 -9.47 -2.51 3.73
N SER A 154 -8.93 -3.72 3.76
CA SER A 154 -9.62 -4.94 3.36
C SER A 154 -10.25 -5.70 4.51
N ASP A 155 -9.69 -5.55 5.71
CA ASP A 155 -10.07 -6.36 6.85
C ASP A 155 -9.73 -5.67 8.18
N ASN A 156 -10.35 -6.18 9.24
CA ASN A 156 -10.07 -5.76 10.61
C ASN A 156 -9.20 -6.81 11.33
N LEU A 157 -8.06 -7.16 10.70
CA LEU A 157 -7.11 -8.17 11.17
C LEU A 157 -7.73 -9.58 11.19
N SER A 158 -8.55 -9.90 10.19
CA SER A 158 -9.23 -11.19 10.04
C SER A 158 -9.00 -11.76 8.65
N LEU A 159 -8.48 -12.99 8.59
CA LEU A 159 -8.32 -13.72 7.33
C LEU A 159 -9.65 -13.94 6.62
N HIS A 160 -10.73 -14.16 7.36
CA HIS A 160 -12.05 -14.36 6.77
C HIS A 160 -12.51 -13.11 6.02
N THR A 161 -12.50 -11.94 6.66
CA THR A 161 -12.89 -10.69 5.99
C THR A 161 -11.97 -10.31 4.84
N TYR A 162 -10.68 -10.62 4.93
CA TYR A 162 -9.73 -10.44 3.83
C TYR A 162 -10.11 -11.29 2.62
N HIS A 163 -10.36 -12.59 2.81
CA HIS A 163 -10.76 -13.49 1.72
C HIS A 163 -12.08 -13.10 1.08
N ASP A 164 -13.07 -12.73 1.87
CA ASP A 164 -14.38 -12.30 1.36
C ASP A 164 -14.27 -11.08 0.44
N LEU A 165 -13.40 -10.13 0.78
CA LEU A 165 -13.24 -8.92 0.00
C LEU A 165 -12.36 -9.11 -1.26
N THR A 166 -11.30 -9.91 -1.15
CA THR A 166 -10.27 -10.00 -2.20
C THR A 166 -10.52 -11.10 -3.21
N HIS A 167 -11.20 -12.18 -2.82
CA HIS A 167 -11.48 -13.34 -3.68
C HIS A 167 -12.96 -13.53 -4.03
N GLY A 168 -13.85 -12.70 -3.46
CA GLY A 168 -15.29 -12.82 -3.60
C GLY A 168 -15.87 -13.92 -2.69
N VAL A 169 -17.15 -13.82 -2.39
CA VAL A 169 -17.90 -14.90 -1.75
C VAL A 169 -18.28 -15.88 -2.84
N GLU A 170 -17.76 -17.10 -2.82
CA GLU A 170 -18.29 -18.20 -3.62
C GLU A 170 -19.67 -18.63 -3.09
#